data_7e339feaa55f7c1a85adfc91872a4493
#
_entry.id   7e339feaa55f7c1a85adfc91872a4493
#
_cell.length_a   1.000
_cell.length_b   1.000
_cell.length_c   1.000
_cell.angle_alpha   90.00
_cell.angle_beta   90.00
_cell.angle_gamma   90.00
#
_symmetry.space_group_name_H-M   'P 1'
#
loop_
_entity.id
_entity.type
_entity.pdbx_description
1 polymer ?
#
loop_
_entity_poly.entity_id
_entity_poly.type
_entity_poly.pdbx_seq_one_letter_code
_entity_poly.pdbx_strand_id
1 'polypeptide(L)'
;EDERAFLGGVYYEAYKKMGAHPMVMNGVAGTHFAVWAPNAVRVSVVGEFNNWDGRALPMHKMPMSGLFELFIPGVKAGDAYRYEIKAKGDVLLQKADPYGNRTQPAPLWNSVVADVSDFTWNDSGWMAERKKYDDRRQPVSIYETSLGQWKSGKELVAFAKEKGYTHVELHPVMEFLEDGSDGYPTSAYFAVSTRYGTPAEFAALVDELHQVGIGVILDWSPAQFPRYAGGLEKFDGTPLYEVKDPEMAVHPMWGTMLYNYDSPMVMDFLISNACFWLEVFHVD
;
A
#
# COMPACT_ATOMS: atom_id res chain seq x y z
N GLU A 1 -4.82 -8.36 -21.37
CA GLU A 1 -4.39 -9.49 -20.52
C GLU A 1 -4.63 -9.15 -19.05
N ASP A 2 -4.10 -8.05 -18.56
CA ASP A 2 -4.23 -7.58 -17.18
C ASP A 2 -5.70 -7.38 -16.74
N GLU A 3 -6.53 -6.80 -17.60
CA GLU A 3 -7.95 -6.59 -17.30
C GLU A 3 -8.70 -7.91 -17.07
N ARG A 4 -8.35 -8.97 -17.83
CA ARG A 4 -8.94 -10.30 -17.65
C ARG A 4 -8.47 -10.97 -16.35
N ALA A 5 -7.19 -10.84 -16.04
CA ALA A 5 -6.61 -11.36 -14.81
C ALA A 5 -7.24 -10.67 -13.59
N PHE A 6 -7.39 -9.33 -13.64
CA PHE A 6 -8.05 -8.55 -12.61
C PHE A 6 -9.51 -8.96 -12.40
N LEU A 7 -10.30 -9.08 -13.48
CA LEU A 7 -11.70 -9.53 -13.39
C LEU A 7 -11.83 -10.96 -12.88
N GLY A 8 -10.81 -11.80 -13.13
CA GLY A 8 -10.77 -13.17 -12.65
C GLY A 8 -10.33 -13.31 -11.18
N GLY A 9 -9.88 -12.22 -10.53
CA GLY A 9 -9.35 -12.26 -9.16
C GLY A 9 -8.05 -13.07 -9.06
N VAL A 10 -7.19 -12.96 -10.10
CA VAL A 10 -5.91 -13.69 -10.18
C VAL A 10 -4.76 -12.76 -10.59
N TYR A 11 -4.94 -11.45 -10.40
CA TYR A 11 -3.92 -10.46 -10.71
C TYR A 11 -3.10 -10.07 -9.47
N TYR A 12 -2.40 -11.05 -8.92
CA TYR A 12 -1.68 -10.91 -7.65
C TYR A 12 -0.55 -9.88 -7.66
N GLU A 13 -0.10 -9.46 -8.84
CA GLU A 13 0.85 -8.37 -9.03
C GLU A 13 0.17 -7.04 -9.41
N ALA A 14 -1.10 -6.86 -9.04
CA ALA A 14 -1.88 -5.66 -9.37
C ALA A 14 -1.17 -4.36 -8.94
N TYR A 15 -0.36 -4.40 -7.86
CA TYR A 15 0.45 -3.27 -7.40
C TYR A 15 1.44 -2.73 -8.44
N LYS A 16 1.81 -3.53 -9.47
CA LYS A 16 2.70 -3.09 -10.56
C LYS A 16 1.98 -2.16 -11.55
N LYS A 17 0.66 -2.19 -11.58
CA LYS A 17 -0.17 -1.38 -12.48
C LYS A 17 -1.04 -0.38 -11.73
N MET A 18 -1.69 -0.82 -10.66
CA MET A 18 -2.58 0.00 -9.85
C MET A 18 -1.78 0.99 -9.01
N GLY A 19 -2.35 2.17 -8.78
CA GLY A 19 -1.64 3.23 -8.07
C GLY A 19 -1.04 4.27 -9.00
N ALA A 20 0.03 4.92 -8.58
CA ALA A 20 0.73 5.99 -9.30
C ALA A 20 2.18 5.57 -9.61
N HIS A 21 2.50 5.40 -10.88
CA HIS A 21 3.80 4.92 -11.34
C HIS A 21 4.51 5.96 -12.21
N PRO A 22 5.60 6.58 -11.72
CA PRO A 22 6.47 7.41 -12.55
C PRO A 22 7.03 6.59 -13.73
N MET A 23 6.90 7.13 -14.94
CA MET A 23 7.40 6.47 -16.14
C MET A 23 7.66 7.44 -17.28
N VAL A 24 8.30 6.94 -18.34
CA VAL A 24 8.41 7.64 -19.60
C VAL A 24 7.52 6.96 -20.63
N MET A 25 6.50 7.69 -21.12
CA MET A 25 5.59 7.21 -22.15
C MET A 25 5.82 8.00 -23.46
N ASN A 26 6.17 7.31 -24.55
CA ASN A 26 6.47 7.93 -25.84
C ASN A 26 7.49 9.09 -25.75
N GLY A 27 8.51 8.94 -24.92
CA GLY A 27 9.56 9.94 -24.72
C GLY A 27 9.18 11.10 -23.77
N VAL A 28 8.00 11.08 -23.17
CA VAL A 28 7.53 12.10 -22.22
C VAL A 28 7.53 11.53 -20.81
N ALA A 29 8.26 12.19 -19.91
CA ALA A 29 8.26 11.83 -18.49
C ALA A 29 6.94 12.28 -17.81
N GLY A 30 6.41 11.44 -16.95
CA GLY A 30 5.16 11.69 -16.24
C GLY A 30 4.83 10.54 -15.29
N THR A 31 3.59 10.49 -14.84
CA THR A 31 3.08 9.45 -13.96
C THR A 31 1.83 8.80 -14.54
N HIS A 32 1.79 7.49 -14.58
CA HIS A 32 0.60 6.71 -14.90
C HIS A 32 -0.17 6.42 -13.61
N PHE A 33 -1.49 6.67 -13.66
CA PHE A 33 -2.42 6.44 -12.56
C PHE A 33 -3.43 5.37 -12.97
N ALA A 34 -3.72 4.42 -12.09
CA ALA A 34 -4.75 3.43 -12.27
C ALA A 34 -5.49 3.15 -10.97
N VAL A 35 -6.83 3.12 -11.01
CA VAL A 35 -7.68 2.87 -9.84
C VAL A 35 -8.95 2.12 -10.22
N TRP A 36 -9.42 1.26 -9.33
CA TRP A 36 -10.66 0.51 -9.49
C TRP A 36 -11.84 1.22 -8.82
N ALA A 37 -12.82 1.63 -9.61
CA ALA A 37 -14.03 2.32 -9.14
C ALA A 37 -15.22 2.04 -10.07
N PRO A 38 -15.67 0.77 -10.18
CA PRO A 38 -16.61 0.32 -11.23
C PRO A 38 -17.95 1.07 -11.23
N ASN A 39 -18.41 1.53 -10.08
CA ASN A 39 -19.71 2.21 -9.92
C ASN A 39 -19.59 3.73 -10.02
N ALA A 40 -18.37 4.28 -10.14
CA ALA A 40 -18.16 5.71 -10.34
C ALA A 40 -18.64 6.16 -11.72
N VAL A 41 -19.19 7.37 -11.76
CA VAL A 41 -19.56 8.07 -13.02
C VAL A 41 -18.30 8.66 -13.66
N ARG A 42 -17.42 9.25 -12.85
CA ARG A 42 -16.15 9.83 -13.25
C ARG A 42 -15.13 9.65 -12.12
N VAL A 43 -13.90 9.43 -12.48
CA VAL A 43 -12.74 9.56 -11.58
C VAL A 43 -11.77 10.56 -12.21
N SER A 44 -11.22 11.45 -11.42
CA SER A 44 -10.19 12.41 -11.84
C SER A 44 -9.03 12.39 -10.86
N VAL A 45 -7.82 12.59 -11.38
CA VAL A 45 -6.64 12.82 -10.52
C VAL A 45 -6.60 14.29 -10.16
N VAL A 46 -6.47 14.61 -8.87
CA VAL A 46 -6.37 15.97 -8.36
C VAL A 46 -5.12 16.14 -7.50
N GLY A 47 -4.48 17.29 -7.61
CA GLY A 47 -3.26 17.62 -6.89
C GLY A 47 -2.89 19.09 -7.12
N GLU A 48 -1.77 19.53 -6.55
CA GLU A 48 -1.27 20.90 -6.78
C GLU A 48 -1.04 21.19 -8.27
N PHE A 49 -0.67 20.17 -9.06
CA PHE A 49 -0.41 20.30 -10.50
C PHE A 49 -1.65 20.70 -11.33
N ASN A 50 -2.85 20.63 -10.76
CA ASN A 50 -4.09 21.08 -11.41
C ASN A 50 -5.00 21.88 -10.44
N ASN A 51 -4.43 22.46 -9.39
CA ASN A 51 -5.14 23.24 -8.37
C ASN A 51 -6.28 22.45 -7.72
N TRP A 52 -6.15 21.13 -7.58
CA TRP A 52 -7.16 20.22 -7.02
C TRP A 52 -8.51 20.26 -7.77
N ASP A 53 -8.50 20.63 -9.06
CA ASP A 53 -9.70 20.72 -9.90
C ASP A 53 -9.98 19.40 -10.63
N GLY A 54 -10.97 18.65 -10.15
CA GLY A 54 -11.37 17.37 -10.73
C GLY A 54 -11.98 17.45 -12.15
N ARG A 55 -12.18 18.67 -12.69
CA ARG A 55 -12.63 18.84 -14.09
C ARG A 55 -11.49 18.78 -15.08
N ALA A 56 -10.24 19.00 -14.61
CA ALA A 56 -9.08 19.18 -15.47
C ALA A 56 -8.48 17.86 -15.99
N LEU A 57 -8.46 16.81 -15.17
CA LEU A 57 -7.77 15.54 -15.47
C LEU A 57 -8.68 14.32 -15.21
N PRO A 58 -9.79 14.19 -15.97
CA PRO A 58 -10.63 12.99 -15.90
C PRO A 58 -9.88 11.78 -16.47
N MET A 59 -10.00 10.66 -15.78
CA MET A 59 -9.41 9.38 -16.16
C MET A 59 -10.30 8.64 -17.19
N HIS A 60 -9.68 7.83 -18.02
CA HIS A 60 -10.37 6.95 -18.96
C HIS A 60 -10.91 5.71 -18.23
N LYS A 61 -12.22 5.45 -18.34
CA LYS A 61 -12.86 4.25 -17.78
C LYS A 61 -12.73 3.07 -18.71
N MET A 62 -12.19 1.97 -18.22
CA MET A 62 -12.21 0.67 -18.89
C MET A 62 -13.57 0.02 -18.70
N PRO A 63 -14.37 -0.18 -19.78
CA PRO A 63 -15.79 -0.52 -19.62
C PRO A 63 -16.06 -1.86 -18.97
N MET A 64 -15.18 -2.85 -19.14
CA MET A 64 -15.39 -4.21 -18.64
C MET A 64 -15.03 -4.35 -17.16
N SER A 65 -13.89 -3.80 -16.76
CA SER A 65 -13.35 -3.95 -15.39
C SER A 65 -13.80 -2.84 -14.44
N GLY A 66 -14.15 -1.67 -14.97
CA GLY A 66 -14.38 -0.48 -14.16
C GLY A 66 -13.09 0.11 -13.59
N LEU A 67 -11.95 -0.27 -14.14
CA LEU A 67 -10.66 0.42 -13.93
C LEU A 67 -10.69 1.79 -14.59
N PHE A 68 -10.06 2.75 -13.95
CA PHE A 68 -9.81 4.08 -14.52
C PHE A 68 -8.31 4.28 -14.65
N GLU A 69 -7.86 4.78 -15.78
CA GLU A 69 -6.44 4.99 -16.09
C GLU A 69 -6.19 6.36 -16.70
N LEU A 70 -5.04 6.95 -16.37
CA LEU A 70 -4.58 8.22 -16.95
C LEU A 70 -3.06 8.34 -16.84
N PHE A 71 -2.38 8.74 -17.93
CA PHE A 71 -1.01 9.21 -17.87
C PHE A 71 -0.99 10.74 -17.82
N ILE A 72 -0.27 11.31 -16.86
CA ILE A 72 -0.18 12.76 -16.69
C ILE A 72 1.28 13.19 -16.90
N PRO A 73 1.58 13.89 -18.00
CA PRO A 73 2.90 14.45 -18.24
C PRO A 73 3.34 15.41 -17.15
N GLY A 74 4.62 15.34 -16.77
CA GLY A 74 5.23 16.26 -15.81
C GLY A 74 4.93 15.98 -14.33
N VAL A 75 3.94 15.16 -14.00
CA VAL A 75 3.72 14.70 -12.62
C VAL A 75 4.80 13.68 -12.26
N LYS A 76 5.42 13.84 -11.08
CA LYS A 76 6.64 13.14 -10.68
C LYS A 76 6.61 12.71 -9.21
N ALA A 77 7.58 11.92 -8.83
CA ALA A 77 7.79 11.54 -7.43
C ALA A 77 7.86 12.78 -6.53
N GLY A 78 7.13 12.74 -5.41
CA GLY A 78 6.95 13.84 -4.47
C GLY A 78 5.66 14.63 -4.65
N ASP A 79 4.99 14.55 -5.80
CA ASP A 79 3.73 15.24 -6.02
C ASP A 79 2.60 14.58 -5.23
N ALA A 80 1.85 15.39 -4.47
CA ALA A 80 0.69 14.94 -3.71
C ALA A 80 -0.55 14.90 -4.59
N TYR A 81 -1.38 13.88 -4.41
CA TYR A 81 -2.60 13.68 -5.18
C TYR A 81 -3.70 12.98 -4.40
N ARG A 82 -4.92 13.04 -4.94
CA ARG A 82 -6.09 12.22 -4.59
C ARG A 82 -6.84 11.84 -5.85
N TYR A 83 -7.78 10.91 -5.71
CA TYR A 83 -8.83 10.69 -6.68
C TYR A 83 -10.08 11.48 -6.27
N GLU A 84 -10.56 12.37 -7.14
CA GLU A 84 -11.90 12.93 -7.04
C GLU A 84 -12.86 12.00 -7.77
N ILE A 85 -13.77 11.37 -7.03
CA ILE A 85 -14.72 10.39 -7.55
C ILE A 85 -16.11 11.02 -7.59
N LYS A 86 -16.69 11.14 -8.78
CA LYS A 86 -18.10 11.46 -8.95
C LYS A 86 -18.90 10.19 -8.89
N ALA A 87 -19.57 9.96 -7.78
CA ALA A 87 -20.49 8.86 -7.58
C ALA A 87 -21.89 9.15 -8.17
N LYS A 88 -22.75 8.15 -8.22
CA LYS A 88 -24.15 8.33 -8.62
C LYS A 88 -24.85 9.32 -7.69
N GLY A 89 -25.80 10.11 -8.24
CA GLY A 89 -26.51 11.15 -7.48
C GLY A 89 -25.71 12.42 -7.27
N ASP A 90 -24.73 12.70 -8.14
CA ASP A 90 -23.87 13.89 -8.13
C ASP A 90 -23.01 14.09 -6.85
N VAL A 91 -22.80 13.02 -6.09
CA VAL A 91 -21.94 13.06 -4.91
C VAL A 91 -20.48 13.08 -5.35
N LEU A 92 -19.70 14.05 -4.84
CA LEU A 92 -18.25 14.13 -5.03
C LEU A 92 -17.54 13.59 -3.78
N LEU A 93 -16.63 12.68 -4.00
CA LEU A 93 -15.78 12.08 -2.96
C LEU A 93 -14.32 12.40 -3.29
N GLN A 94 -13.50 12.65 -2.26
CA GLN A 94 -12.05 12.71 -2.41
C GLN A 94 -11.41 11.57 -1.66
N LYS A 95 -10.74 10.69 -2.37
CA LYS A 95 -10.19 9.43 -1.86
C LYS A 95 -8.67 9.39 -2.04
N ALA A 96 -7.99 8.88 -1.00
CA ALA A 96 -6.59 8.47 -1.14
C ALA A 96 -6.51 7.25 -2.07
N ASP A 97 -5.34 7.05 -2.66
CA ASP A 97 -5.11 5.91 -3.55
C ASP A 97 -5.00 4.61 -2.74
N PRO A 98 -5.84 3.60 -3.01
CA PRO A 98 -5.74 2.30 -2.35
C PRO A 98 -4.39 1.60 -2.50
N TYR A 99 -3.69 1.83 -3.63
CA TYR A 99 -2.38 1.30 -3.95
C TYR A 99 -1.25 2.34 -3.81
N GLY A 100 -1.51 3.47 -3.17
CA GLY A 100 -0.52 4.54 -2.99
C GLY A 100 0.68 4.07 -2.15
N ASN A 101 1.88 4.29 -2.66
CA ASN A 101 3.13 3.82 -2.03
C ASN A 101 3.70 4.78 -1.00
N ARG A 102 3.13 5.97 -0.87
CA ARG A 102 3.51 6.98 0.12
C ARG A 102 2.32 7.89 0.42
N THR A 103 2.28 8.42 1.65
CA THR A 103 1.27 9.39 2.08
C THR A 103 1.92 10.67 2.59
N GLN A 104 1.15 11.76 2.64
CA GLN A 104 1.48 12.90 3.49
C GLN A 104 1.08 12.60 4.93
N PRO A 105 1.79 13.18 5.91
CA PRO A 105 1.42 13.01 7.32
C PRO A 105 0.05 13.65 7.64
N ALA A 106 -0.45 13.32 8.81
CA ALA A 106 -1.64 13.96 9.37
C ALA A 106 -1.54 15.49 9.34
N PRO A 107 -2.63 16.20 9.13
CA PRO A 107 -4.01 15.75 8.89
C PRO A 107 -4.34 15.59 7.39
N LEU A 108 -3.37 15.73 6.52
CA LEU A 108 -3.60 15.79 5.07
C LEU A 108 -3.96 14.42 4.48
N TRP A 109 -3.21 13.36 4.83
CA TRP A 109 -3.42 12.00 4.34
C TRP A 109 -3.55 11.87 2.80
N ASN A 110 -2.97 12.83 2.04
CA ASN A 110 -2.93 12.73 0.59
C ASN A 110 -1.95 11.61 0.19
N SER A 111 -2.27 10.90 -0.87
CA SER A 111 -1.29 10.02 -1.50
C SER A 111 -0.18 10.85 -2.14
N VAL A 112 1.03 10.32 -2.17
CA VAL A 112 2.20 10.96 -2.78
C VAL A 112 2.79 10.02 -3.81
N VAL A 113 3.06 10.52 -5.00
CA VAL A 113 3.74 9.75 -6.04
C VAL A 113 5.12 9.34 -5.53
N ALA A 114 5.42 8.05 -5.54
CA ALA A 114 6.70 7.51 -5.11
C ALA A 114 7.15 6.41 -6.08
N ASP A 115 8.45 6.38 -6.36
CA ASP A 115 9.08 5.26 -7.04
C ASP A 115 9.69 4.34 -5.98
N VAL A 116 9.06 3.20 -5.75
CA VAL A 116 9.54 2.19 -4.79
C VAL A 116 10.49 1.19 -5.44
N SER A 117 10.71 1.28 -6.74
CA SER A 117 11.65 0.43 -7.49
C SER A 117 13.07 1.01 -7.54
N ASP A 118 13.26 2.26 -7.13
CA ASP A 118 14.54 3.00 -7.19
C ASP A 118 15.45 2.74 -5.97
N PHE A 119 15.43 1.50 -5.44
CA PHE A 119 16.34 1.11 -4.36
C PHE A 119 17.31 0.03 -4.84
N THR A 120 18.60 0.23 -4.58
CA THR A 120 19.65 -0.75 -4.92
C THR A 120 19.89 -1.69 -3.76
N TRP A 121 19.40 -2.92 -3.88
CA TRP A 121 19.56 -3.97 -2.88
C TRP A 121 20.97 -4.57 -2.86
N ASN A 122 21.49 -4.84 -1.67
CA ASN A 122 22.77 -5.51 -1.44
C ASN A 122 22.62 -6.87 -0.73
N ASP A 123 21.40 -7.37 -0.63
CA ASP A 123 20.99 -8.56 0.12
C ASP A 123 20.96 -9.85 -0.71
N SER A 124 21.55 -9.86 -1.90
CA SER A 124 21.51 -11.01 -2.82
C SER A 124 21.97 -12.34 -2.17
N GLY A 125 22.91 -12.26 -1.23
CA GLY A 125 23.36 -13.43 -0.43
C GLY A 125 22.24 -13.99 0.43
N TRP A 126 21.53 -13.14 1.16
CA TRP A 126 20.35 -13.51 1.97
C TRP A 126 19.25 -14.11 1.09
N MET A 127 18.91 -13.44 -0.01
CA MET A 127 17.87 -13.88 -0.95
C MET A 127 18.17 -15.26 -1.57
N ALA A 128 19.43 -15.61 -1.73
CA ALA A 128 19.85 -16.93 -2.18
C ALA A 128 19.76 -17.98 -1.06
N GLU A 129 20.16 -17.62 0.16
CA GLU A 129 20.16 -18.52 1.31
C GLU A 129 18.77 -18.79 1.85
N ARG A 130 17.87 -17.78 1.93
CA ARG A 130 16.49 -17.97 2.44
C ARG A 130 15.70 -19.01 1.67
N LYS A 131 15.99 -19.22 0.37
CA LYS A 131 15.38 -20.28 -0.44
C LYS A 131 15.74 -21.69 0.02
N LYS A 132 16.84 -21.84 0.74
CA LYS A 132 17.35 -23.11 1.29
C LYS A 132 16.99 -23.26 2.77
N TYR A 133 16.47 -22.23 3.39
CA TYR A 133 16.13 -22.25 4.80
C TYR A 133 14.93 -23.16 5.05
N ASP A 134 15.10 -24.12 5.96
CA ASP A 134 14.01 -24.99 6.44
C ASP A 134 13.77 -24.67 7.93
N ASP A 135 12.79 -23.80 8.18
CA ASP A 135 12.39 -23.34 9.51
C ASP A 135 11.98 -24.47 10.46
N ARG A 136 11.57 -25.62 9.92
CA ARG A 136 11.21 -26.83 10.70
C ARG A 136 12.44 -27.58 11.23
N ARG A 137 13.64 -27.27 10.73
CA ARG A 137 14.89 -27.98 11.05
C ARG A 137 15.95 -27.08 11.67
N GLN A 138 15.72 -25.80 11.72
CA GLN A 138 16.67 -24.82 12.27
C GLN A 138 16.02 -24.07 13.44
N PRO A 139 16.81 -23.71 14.47
CA PRO A 139 16.29 -22.91 15.57
C PRO A 139 15.92 -21.51 15.07
N VAL A 140 14.74 -21.04 15.46
CA VAL A 140 14.25 -19.69 15.17
C VAL A 140 14.14 -18.92 16.48
N SER A 141 14.67 -17.70 16.50
CA SER A 141 14.55 -16.75 17.59
C SER A 141 14.11 -15.41 17.00
N ILE A 142 12.89 -14.98 17.32
CA ILE A 142 12.25 -13.79 16.77
C ILE A 142 12.24 -12.69 17.83
N TYR A 143 12.63 -11.48 17.45
CA TYR A 143 12.48 -10.28 18.26
C TYR A 143 11.33 -9.43 17.72
N GLU A 144 10.25 -9.36 18.47
CA GLU A 144 9.08 -8.55 18.11
C GLU A 144 9.24 -7.13 18.65
N THR A 145 9.03 -6.12 17.78
CA THR A 145 9.19 -4.71 18.14
C THR A 145 8.42 -3.77 17.22
N SER A 146 8.17 -2.55 17.69
CA SER A 146 7.72 -1.44 16.84
C SER A 146 8.90 -0.57 16.42
N LEU A 147 8.91 -0.09 15.17
CA LEU A 147 9.95 0.82 14.68
C LEU A 147 10.00 2.14 15.47
N GLY A 148 8.86 2.58 16.01
CA GLY A 148 8.78 3.79 16.85
C GLY A 148 9.55 3.73 18.18
N GLN A 149 9.99 2.54 18.60
CA GLN A 149 10.79 2.37 19.82
C GLN A 149 12.28 2.61 19.62
N TRP A 150 12.73 2.71 18.35
CA TRP A 150 14.14 2.81 18.00
C TRP A 150 14.49 4.20 17.49
N LYS A 151 15.66 4.70 17.90
CA LYS A 151 16.18 6.00 17.42
C LYS A 151 16.60 5.95 15.95
N SER A 152 16.98 4.77 15.49
CA SER A 152 17.36 4.52 14.09
C SER A 152 17.30 3.03 13.77
N GLY A 153 17.16 2.68 12.47
CA GLY A 153 17.26 1.30 12.01
C GLY A 153 18.59 0.65 12.37
N LYS A 154 19.69 1.41 12.34
CA LYS A 154 21.03 0.90 12.72
C LYS A 154 21.11 0.43 14.16
N GLU A 155 20.41 1.10 15.07
CA GLU A 155 20.34 0.68 16.48
C GLU A 155 19.64 -0.67 16.62
N LEU A 156 18.53 -0.86 15.92
CA LEU A 156 17.79 -2.13 15.86
C LEU A 156 18.66 -3.26 15.27
N VAL A 157 19.34 -3.00 14.14
CA VAL A 157 20.24 -3.98 13.50
C VAL A 157 21.35 -4.40 14.44
N ALA A 158 22.02 -3.43 15.10
CA ALA A 158 23.10 -3.71 16.05
C ALA A 158 22.62 -4.54 17.25
N PHE A 159 21.46 -4.18 17.79
CA PHE A 159 20.83 -4.90 18.91
C PHE A 159 20.49 -6.35 18.54
N ALA A 160 19.76 -6.54 17.43
CA ALA A 160 19.32 -7.87 17.03
C ALA A 160 20.51 -8.80 16.73
N LYS A 161 21.58 -8.26 16.10
CA LYS A 161 22.81 -8.99 15.85
C LYS A 161 23.53 -9.35 17.15
N GLU A 162 23.69 -8.39 18.07
CA GLU A 162 24.36 -8.63 19.37
C GLU A 162 23.65 -9.71 20.19
N LYS A 163 22.30 -9.70 20.18
CA LYS A 163 21.48 -10.66 20.94
C LYS A 163 21.34 -12.02 20.24
N GLY A 164 21.74 -12.15 19.00
CA GLY A 164 21.72 -13.40 18.25
C GLY A 164 20.31 -13.82 17.77
N TYR A 165 19.42 -12.86 17.55
CA TYR A 165 18.12 -13.14 16.94
C TYR A 165 18.28 -13.56 15.47
N THR A 166 17.41 -14.47 15.03
CA THR A 166 17.38 -14.92 13.63
C THR A 166 16.46 -14.05 12.78
N HIS A 167 15.43 -13.48 13.40
CA HIS A 167 14.45 -12.61 12.74
C HIS A 167 14.06 -11.45 13.64
N VAL A 168 13.65 -10.35 12.99
CA VAL A 168 12.96 -9.25 13.63
C VAL A 168 11.52 -9.24 13.09
N GLU A 169 10.54 -9.30 13.98
CA GLU A 169 9.12 -9.11 13.65
C GLU A 169 8.74 -7.66 13.96
N LEU A 170 8.29 -6.95 12.94
CA LEU A 170 7.89 -5.57 13.05
C LEU A 170 6.37 -5.47 13.19
N HIS A 171 5.89 -4.79 14.24
CA HIS A 171 4.52 -4.29 14.30
C HIS A 171 4.17 -3.58 13.01
N PRO A 172 2.88 -3.40 12.65
CA PRO A 172 2.50 -2.88 11.34
C PRO A 172 3.30 -1.64 10.96
N VAL A 173 4.02 -1.74 9.83
CA VAL A 173 4.81 -0.64 9.27
C VAL A 173 4.02 0.18 8.26
N MET A 174 2.85 -0.30 7.86
CA MET A 174 1.94 0.37 6.93
C MET A 174 1.32 1.60 7.58
N GLU A 175 0.85 2.54 6.76
CA GLU A 175 0.28 3.78 7.27
C GLU A 175 -1.04 3.56 8.05
N PHE A 176 -1.22 4.31 9.12
CA PHE A 176 -2.40 4.27 9.99
C PHE A 176 -2.76 5.69 10.47
N LEU A 177 -4.01 5.90 10.90
CA LEU A 177 -4.55 7.24 11.14
C LEU A 177 -4.22 7.80 12.53
N GLU A 178 -4.30 6.97 13.56
CA GLU A 178 -4.30 7.42 14.95
C GLU A 178 -2.91 7.33 15.59
N ASP A 179 -2.40 8.46 16.05
CA ASP A 179 -1.18 8.48 16.87
C ASP A 179 -1.42 7.73 18.18
N GLY A 180 -0.46 6.88 18.55
CA GLY A 180 -0.55 6.06 19.78
C GLY A 180 -1.32 4.76 19.60
N SER A 181 -1.83 4.45 18.41
CA SER A 181 -2.26 3.09 18.09
C SER A 181 -1.03 2.22 17.73
N ASP A 182 -1.20 0.90 17.84
CA ASP A 182 -0.15 -0.06 17.50
C ASP A 182 -0.02 -0.30 15.96
N GLY A 183 -0.57 0.61 15.13
CA GLY A 183 -0.60 0.49 13.68
C GLY A 183 -1.83 -0.24 13.12
N TYR A 184 -2.71 -0.69 13.98
CA TYR A 184 -4.02 -1.25 13.62
C TYR A 184 -5.13 -0.22 13.89
N PRO A 185 -6.08 -0.01 12.98
CA PRO A 185 -6.21 -0.55 11.63
C PRO A 185 -5.41 0.23 10.58
N THR A 186 -4.89 -0.47 9.59
CA THR A 186 -4.13 0.08 8.47
C THR A 186 -4.99 0.95 7.56
N SER A 187 -4.53 2.15 7.23
CA SER A 187 -5.21 3.10 6.35
C SER A 187 -4.67 3.12 4.91
N ALA A 188 -3.38 2.84 4.72
CA ALA A 188 -2.75 2.73 3.40
C ALA A 188 -1.82 1.50 3.38
N TYR A 189 -2.30 0.45 2.74
CA TYR A 189 -1.69 -0.89 2.77
C TYR A 189 -0.37 -1.00 2.03
N PHE A 190 -0.15 -0.16 1.00
CA PHE A 190 1.05 -0.17 0.16
C PHE A 190 2.04 0.95 0.51
N ALA A 191 1.84 1.65 1.61
CA ALA A 191 2.68 2.75 2.05
C ALA A 191 3.35 2.45 3.39
N VAL A 192 4.65 2.69 3.47
CA VAL A 192 5.35 2.78 4.76
C VAL A 192 4.81 3.99 5.52
N SER A 193 4.49 3.83 6.80
CA SER A 193 4.01 4.94 7.63
C SER A 193 5.01 6.09 7.66
N THR A 194 4.50 7.29 7.49
CA THR A 194 5.29 8.53 7.56
C THR A 194 6.02 8.71 8.90
N ARG A 195 5.57 8.00 9.94
CA ARG A 195 6.22 7.98 11.26
C ARG A 195 7.55 7.24 11.26
N TYR A 196 7.73 6.31 10.32
CA TYR A 196 8.90 5.43 10.23
C TYR A 196 9.85 5.82 9.09
N GLY A 197 9.56 6.92 8.40
CA GLY A 197 10.39 7.45 7.33
C GLY A 197 9.84 7.22 5.92
N THR A 198 10.74 7.15 4.97
CA THR A 198 10.43 6.96 3.55
C THR A 198 10.48 5.48 3.16
N PRO A 199 9.86 5.08 2.03
CA PRO A 199 10.03 3.74 1.49
C PRO A 199 11.50 3.32 1.31
N ALA A 200 12.37 4.23 0.87
CA ALA A 200 13.80 3.95 0.70
C ALA A 200 14.52 3.71 2.04
N GLU A 201 14.15 4.44 3.10
CA GLU A 201 14.72 4.22 4.44
C GLU A 201 14.28 2.88 5.03
N PHE A 202 13.03 2.47 4.78
CA PHE A 202 12.56 1.14 5.18
C PHE A 202 13.26 0.03 4.39
N ALA A 203 13.42 0.18 3.07
CA ALA A 203 14.19 -0.75 2.24
C ALA A 203 15.64 -0.88 2.74
N ALA A 204 16.28 0.23 3.11
CA ALA A 204 17.64 0.23 3.67
C ALA A 204 17.71 -0.54 5.00
N LEU A 205 16.71 -0.42 5.87
CA LEU A 205 16.64 -1.19 7.11
C LEU A 205 16.58 -2.70 6.84
N VAL A 206 15.70 -3.13 5.92
CA VAL A 206 15.58 -4.55 5.55
C VAL A 206 16.89 -5.05 4.95
N ASP A 207 17.48 -4.29 4.03
CA ASP A 207 18.77 -4.62 3.40
C ASP A 207 19.89 -4.78 4.45
N GLU A 208 19.98 -3.86 5.42
CA GLU A 208 20.96 -3.93 6.51
C GLU A 208 20.76 -5.16 7.43
N LEU A 209 19.51 -5.52 7.75
CA LEU A 209 19.18 -6.73 8.52
C LEU A 209 19.60 -7.99 7.75
N HIS A 210 19.25 -8.07 6.48
CA HIS A 210 19.63 -9.19 5.61
C HIS A 210 21.15 -9.36 5.49
N GLN A 211 21.89 -8.26 5.36
CA GLN A 211 23.36 -8.29 5.27
C GLN A 211 24.02 -8.84 6.54
N VAL A 212 23.37 -8.77 7.69
CA VAL A 212 23.86 -9.37 8.94
C VAL A 212 23.24 -10.72 9.24
N GLY A 213 22.47 -11.28 8.32
CA GLY A 213 21.86 -12.62 8.41
C GLY A 213 20.60 -12.69 9.27
N ILE A 214 19.83 -11.60 9.32
CA ILE A 214 18.58 -11.51 10.09
C ILE A 214 17.40 -11.29 9.13
N GLY A 215 16.41 -12.17 9.20
CA GLY A 215 15.16 -12.06 8.44
C GLY A 215 14.21 -11.01 9.01
N VAL A 216 13.28 -10.55 8.18
CA VAL A 216 12.28 -9.53 8.54
C VAL A 216 10.88 -10.08 8.37
N ILE A 217 10.10 -10.05 9.43
CA ILE A 217 8.69 -10.44 9.45
C ILE A 217 7.88 -9.17 9.66
N LEU A 218 6.79 -9.01 8.91
CA LEU A 218 5.82 -7.95 9.13
C LEU A 218 4.54 -8.50 9.76
N ASP A 219 4.08 -7.82 10.78
CA ASP A 219 2.74 -8.04 11.28
C ASP A 219 1.74 -7.41 10.30
N TRP A 220 0.91 -8.25 9.68
CA TRP A 220 0.00 -7.90 8.60
C TRP A 220 -1.42 -8.32 8.93
N SER A 221 -2.35 -7.35 8.95
CA SER A 221 -3.76 -7.59 9.24
C SER A 221 -4.65 -7.28 8.05
N PRO A 222 -5.05 -8.28 7.25
CA PRO A 222 -5.93 -8.11 6.10
C PRO A 222 -7.42 -8.13 6.47
N ALA A 223 -7.76 -8.05 7.76
CA ALA A 223 -9.12 -8.31 8.23
C ALA A 223 -10.03 -7.08 8.14
N GLN A 224 -9.48 -5.88 8.29
CA GLN A 224 -10.26 -4.67 8.52
C GLN A 224 -9.51 -3.40 8.10
N PHE A 225 -10.26 -2.31 7.94
CA PHE A 225 -9.69 -1.00 7.65
C PHE A 225 -10.47 0.11 8.38
N PRO A 226 -9.86 1.30 8.64
CA PRO A 226 -10.49 2.36 9.39
C PRO A 226 -11.62 3.02 8.61
N ARG A 227 -12.59 3.54 9.35
CA ARG A 227 -13.67 4.35 8.81
C ARG A 227 -13.25 5.80 8.74
N TYR A 228 -12.94 6.30 7.55
CA TYR A 228 -12.76 7.72 7.32
C TYR A 228 -13.09 8.09 5.86
N ALA A 229 -13.53 9.31 5.65
CA ALA A 229 -14.08 9.75 4.37
C ALA A 229 -13.08 9.65 3.20
N GLY A 230 -11.77 9.83 3.47
CA GLY A 230 -10.71 9.76 2.48
C GLY A 230 -10.20 8.35 2.16
N GLY A 231 -10.66 7.31 2.88
CA GLY A 231 -10.18 5.94 2.75
C GLY A 231 -11.05 5.03 1.91
N LEU A 232 -10.97 3.73 2.20
CA LEU A 232 -11.62 2.67 1.42
C LEU A 232 -13.14 2.59 1.62
N GLU A 233 -13.67 3.06 2.77
CA GLU A 233 -15.11 3.01 3.06
C GLU A 233 -15.91 3.70 1.95
N LYS A 234 -16.82 2.98 1.33
CA LYS A 234 -17.66 3.45 0.19
C LYS A 234 -16.81 4.14 -0.88
N PHE A 235 -15.75 3.50 -1.30
CA PHE A 235 -14.70 4.10 -2.12
C PHE A 235 -15.22 4.80 -3.38
N ASP A 236 -16.13 4.15 -4.12
CA ASP A 236 -16.76 4.72 -5.32
C ASP A 236 -18.22 5.18 -5.09
N GLY A 237 -18.57 5.41 -3.83
CA GLY A 237 -19.95 5.73 -3.39
C GLY A 237 -20.79 4.49 -3.05
N THR A 238 -20.21 3.30 -3.21
CA THR A 238 -20.85 2.02 -2.86
C THR A 238 -19.94 1.21 -1.92
N PRO A 239 -20.47 0.20 -1.20
CA PRO A 239 -19.63 -0.77 -0.48
C PRO A 239 -18.80 -1.58 -1.48
N LEU A 240 -17.56 -1.12 -1.77
CA LEU A 240 -16.69 -1.71 -2.78
C LEU A 240 -15.69 -2.70 -2.16
N TYR A 241 -14.99 -2.27 -1.12
CA TYR A 241 -14.00 -3.09 -0.40
C TYR A 241 -14.60 -3.81 0.81
N GLU A 242 -15.60 -3.19 1.42
CA GLU A 242 -16.27 -3.70 2.61
C GLU A 242 -17.40 -4.66 2.32
N VAL A 243 -17.81 -5.41 3.33
CA VAL A 243 -19.02 -6.24 3.34
C VAL A 243 -20.23 -5.39 2.93
N LYS A 244 -21.04 -5.91 2.02
CA LYS A 244 -22.16 -5.16 1.43
C LYS A 244 -23.33 -4.95 2.39
N ASP A 245 -23.55 -5.89 3.31
CA ASP A 245 -24.57 -5.79 4.34
C ASP A 245 -24.13 -4.79 5.42
N PRO A 246 -24.83 -3.66 5.59
CA PRO A 246 -24.42 -2.63 6.55
C PRO A 246 -24.42 -3.11 8.02
N GLU A 247 -25.24 -4.11 8.36
CA GLU A 247 -25.31 -4.67 9.72
C GLU A 247 -24.07 -5.53 10.02
N MET A 248 -23.48 -6.13 9.00
CA MET A 248 -22.29 -6.98 9.10
C MET A 248 -20.98 -6.28 8.70
N ALA A 249 -21.06 -5.11 8.10
CA ALA A 249 -19.90 -4.41 7.55
C ALA A 249 -18.97 -3.82 8.63
N VAL A 250 -19.50 -3.57 9.84
CA VAL A 250 -18.77 -2.89 10.92
C VAL A 250 -18.40 -3.89 12.00
N HIS A 251 -17.10 -3.92 12.34
CA HIS A 251 -16.63 -4.76 13.44
C HIS A 251 -17.22 -4.27 14.78
N PRO A 252 -17.90 -5.14 15.54
CA PRO A 252 -18.73 -4.70 16.69
C PRO A 252 -17.92 -4.10 17.84
N MET A 253 -16.64 -4.50 18.00
CA MET A 253 -15.79 -3.98 19.09
C MET A 253 -14.93 -2.80 18.66
N TRP A 254 -14.42 -2.81 17.42
CA TRP A 254 -13.43 -1.81 16.96
C TRP A 254 -14.04 -0.72 16.09
N GLY A 255 -15.28 -0.89 15.61
CA GLY A 255 -15.94 0.10 14.78
C GLY A 255 -15.32 0.27 13.37
N THR A 256 -14.40 -0.60 12.99
CA THR A 256 -13.73 -0.64 11.69
C THR A 256 -14.58 -1.35 10.64
N MET A 257 -14.26 -1.15 9.37
CA MET A 257 -14.92 -1.87 8.27
C MET A 257 -14.27 -3.22 8.06
N LEU A 258 -15.09 -4.24 7.77
CA LEU A 258 -14.65 -5.60 7.45
C LEU A 258 -14.57 -5.77 5.93
N TYR A 259 -13.49 -6.40 5.44
CA TYR A 259 -13.33 -6.70 4.02
C TYR A 259 -14.34 -7.70 3.50
N ASN A 260 -14.81 -7.49 2.27
CA ASN A 260 -15.66 -8.43 1.54
C ASN A 260 -14.80 -9.48 0.83
N TYR A 261 -14.49 -10.56 1.49
CA TYR A 261 -13.70 -11.67 0.93
C TYR A 261 -14.41 -12.45 -0.20
N ASP A 262 -15.74 -12.27 -0.38
CA ASP A 262 -16.46 -12.87 -1.50
C ASP A 262 -16.20 -12.14 -2.82
N SER A 263 -15.59 -10.96 -2.77
CA SER A 263 -15.18 -10.22 -3.97
C SER A 263 -13.79 -10.67 -4.43
N PRO A 264 -13.65 -11.26 -5.63
CA PRO A 264 -12.36 -11.64 -6.17
C PRO A 264 -11.37 -10.47 -6.26
N MET A 265 -11.84 -9.26 -6.58
CA MET A 265 -11.01 -8.06 -6.69
C MET A 265 -10.52 -7.55 -5.33
N VAL A 266 -11.30 -7.77 -4.25
CA VAL A 266 -10.86 -7.46 -2.88
C VAL A 266 -9.82 -8.46 -2.43
N MET A 267 -10.00 -9.74 -2.75
CA MET A 267 -8.98 -10.77 -2.50
C MET A 267 -7.69 -10.48 -3.27
N ASP A 268 -7.80 -10.09 -4.54
CA ASP A 268 -6.66 -9.65 -5.35
C ASP A 268 -5.91 -8.47 -4.72
N PHE A 269 -6.63 -7.47 -4.22
CA PHE A 269 -6.04 -6.33 -3.50
C PHE A 269 -5.21 -6.79 -2.29
N LEU A 270 -5.76 -7.67 -1.46
CA LEU A 270 -5.09 -8.16 -0.26
C LEU A 270 -3.90 -9.08 -0.61
N ILE A 271 -4.06 -10.00 -1.55
CA ILE A 271 -2.97 -10.87 -2.00
C ILE A 271 -1.86 -10.04 -2.66
N SER A 272 -2.25 -9.08 -3.51
CA SER A 272 -1.30 -8.15 -4.15
C SER A 272 -0.52 -7.34 -3.11
N ASN A 273 -1.15 -6.99 -2.00
CA ASN A 273 -0.48 -6.31 -0.90
C ASN A 273 0.58 -7.21 -0.23
N ALA A 274 0.26 -8.47 0.05
CA ALA A 274 1.25 -9.41 0.57
C ALA A 274 2.42 -9.59 -0.40
N CYS A 275 2.13 -9.82 -1.70
CA CYS A 275 3.17 -9.93 -2.74
C CYS A 275 4.05 -8.67 -2.80
N PHE A 276 3.46 -7.48 -2.68
CA PHE A 276 4.20 -6.22 -2.67
C PHE A 276 5.26 -6.18 -1.56
N TRP A 277 4.91 -6.52 -0.33
CA TRP A 277 5.86 -6.51 0.78
C TRP A 277 6.96 -7.56 0.62
N LEU A 278 6.61 -8.75 0.11
CA LEU A 278 7.56 -9.84 -0.14
C LEU A 278 8.50 -9.54 -1.32
N GLU A 279 7.99 -8.92 -2.40
CA GLU A 279 8.76 -8.75 -3.64
C GLU A 279 9.46 -7.40 -3.75
N VAL A 280 8.82 -6.31 -3.27
CA VAL A 280 9.39 -4.96 -3.36
C VAL A 280 10.29 -4.65 -2.17
N PHE A 281 9.90 -5.07 -0.97
CA PHE A 281 10.68 -4.82 0.24
C PHE A 281 11.43 -6.04 0.77
N HIS A 282 11.44 -7.14 0.04
CA HIS A 282 12.17 -8.37 0.37
C HIS A 282 11.83 -8.98 1.74
N VAL A 283 10.68 -8.68 2.30
CA VAL A 283 10.21 -9.25 3.58
C VAL A 283 10.15 -10.78 3.49
N ASP A 284 10.45 -11.51 4.57
CA ASP A 284 10.57 -12.96 4.65
C ASP A 284 9.31 -13.66 5.15
#